data_dea3dddc39d4c3979f8ebcb52db70d27
#
_entry.id   dea3dddc39d4c3979f8ebcb52db70d27
#
_cell.length_a   1.000
_cell.length_b   1.000
_cell.length_c   1.000
_cell.angle_alpha   90.00
_cell.angle_beta   90.00
_cell.angle_gamma   90.00
#
_symmetry.space_group_name_H-M   'P 1'
#
loop_
_entity.id
_entity.type
_entity.pdbx_description
1 polymer ?
#
loop_
_entity_poly.entity_id
_entity_poly.type
_entity_poly.pdbx_seq_one_letter_code
_entity_poly.pdbx_strand_id
1 'polypeptide(L)'
;GAAILAVPIVDTVKQAEKDFVASTLTREHLVLAQTPQVFRTELLKEAFESARKDEYYGTDESSLVERLGYPVAIVRGSERNIKITRPTDLTLARVFLEEERTAQ
;
A
#
# COMPACT_ATOMS: atom_id res chain seq x y z
N GLY A 1 5.33 -3.05 -16.59
CA GLY A 1 5.37 -1.67 -16.38
C GLY A 1 4.74 -1.11 -15.12
N ALA A 2 4.31 -1.95 -14.15
CA ALA A 2 3.72 -1.48 -12.90
C ALA A 2 4.15 -2.38 -11.75
N ALA A 3 4.58 -1.78 -10.64
CA ALA A 3 5.00 -2.52 -9.46
C ALA A 3 4.84 -1.68 -8.20
N ILE A 4 4.50 -2.34 -7.10
CA ILE A 4 4.45 -1.71 -5.79
C ILE A 4 5.23 -2.55 -4.78
N LEU A 5 5.72 -1.89 -3.74
CA LEU A 5 6.22 -2.58 -2.56
C LEU A 5 5.04 -2.97 -1.69
N ALA A 6 5.11 -4.14 -1.08
CA ALA A 6 4.09 -4.60 -0.15
C ALA A 6 4.66 -5.60 0.83
N VAL A 7 4.03 -5.72 1.99
CA VAL A 7 4.40 -6.71 3.01
C VAL A 7 3.18 -7.53 3.38
N PRO A 8 3.37 -8.80 3.80
CA PRO A 8 2.28 -9.63 4.28
C PRO A 8 1.61 -9.04 5.51
N ILE A 9 0.34 -9.34 5.68
CA ILE A 9 -0.40 -8.98 6.89
C ILE A 9 -0.22 -10.11 7.90
N VAL A 10 0.26 -9.79 9.10
CA VAL A 10 0.45 -10.76 10.17
C VAL A 10 -0.70 -10.75 11.17
N ASP A 11 -1.44 -9.65 11.27
CA ASP A 11 -2.58 -9.53 12.16
C ASP A 11 -3.84 -10.10 11.52
N THR A 12 -4.78 -10.57 12.35
CA THR A 12 -6.10 -10.95 11.86
C THR A 12 -6.84 -9.69 11.39
N VAL A 13 -7.39 -9.74 10.20
CA VAL A 13 -8.13 -8.62 9.61
C VAL A 13 -9.61 -8.97 9.57
N LYS A 14 -10.43 -8.10 10.13
CA LYS A 14 -11.87 -8.28 10.18
C LYS A 14 -12.56 -7.20 9.39
N GLN A 15 -13.60 -7.57 8.66
CA GLN A 15 -14.48 -6.61 8.04
C GLN A 15 -15.54 -6.23 9.07
N ALA A 16 -15.70 -4.93 9.30
CA ALA A 16 -16.66 -4.42 10.26
C ALA A 16 -17.88 -3.85 9.57
N GLU A 17 -19.03 -4.03 10.19
CA GLU A 17 -20.26 -3.40 9.77
C GLU A 17 -20.82 -2.68 10.99
N LYS A 18 -20.69 -1.34 11.00
CA LYS A 18 -20.95 -0.51 12.18
C LYS A 18 -20.11 -1.00 13.36
N ASP A 19 -20.73 -1.41 14.45
CA ASP A 19 -20.04 -1.83 15.68
C ASP A 19 -19.86 -3.36 15.78
N PHE A 20 -20.15 -4.09 14.71
CA PHE A 20 -20.11 -5.53 14.72
C PHE A 20 -19.16 -6.09 13.68
N VAL A 21 -18.60 -7.25 13.95
CA VAL A 21 -17.76 -7.94 12.98
C VAL A 21 -18.65 -8.61 11.94
N ALA A 22 -18.44 -8.30 10.67
CA ALA A 22 -19.18 -8.92 9.56
C ALA A 22 -18.50 -10.22 9.10
N SER A 23 -17.17 -10.22 9.01
CA SER A 23 -16.41 -11.39 8.54
C SER A 23 -14.95 -11.28 8.91
N THR A 24 -14.24 -12.41 8.80
CA THR A 24 -12.78 -12.44 8.91
C THR A 24 -12.21 -12.66 7.51
N LEU A 25 -11.27 -11.82 7.11
CA LEU A 25 -10.65 -11.92 5.79
C LEU A 25 -9.50 -12.94 5.82
N THR A 26 -9.28 -13.59 4.66
CA THR A 26 -8.19 -14.55 4.51
C THR A 26 -6.90 -13.77 4.28
N ARG A 27 -6.08 -13.62 5.32
CA ARG A 27 -4.89 -12.77 5.26
C ARG A 27 -3.81 -13.27 4.30
N GLU A 28 -3.82 -14.55 3.94
CA GLU A 28 -2.91 -15.11 2.94
C GLU A 28 -3.08 -14.46 1.56
N HIS A 29 -4.24 -13.87 1.31
CA HIS A 29 -4.53 -13.15 0.06
C HIS A 29 -4.44 -11.64 0.21
N LEU A 30 -3.94 -11.15 1.35
CA LEU A 30 -3.87 -9.73 1.65
C LEU A 30 -2.44 -9.29 1.87
N VAL A 31 -2.14 -8.08 1.40
CA VAL A 31 -0.86 -7.43 1.65
C VAL A 31 -1.11 -5.99 2.06
N LEU A 32 -0.16 -5.40 2.79
CA LEU A 32 -0.16 -3.98 3.08
C LEU A 32 0.69 -3.28 2.01
N ALA A 33 0.05 -2.41 1.24
CA ALA A 33 0.73 -1.66 0.20
C ALA A 33 1.65 -0.61 0.81
N GLN A 34 2.83 -0.48 0.23
CA GLN A 34 3.82 0.50 0.65
C GLN A 34 4.21 1.39 -0.55
N THR A 35 5.04 2.38 -0.31
CA THR A 35 5.68 3.18 -1.34
C THR A 35 7.18 2.87 -1.34
N PRO A 36 7.89 3.07 -2.46
CA PRO A 36 7.40 3.64 -3.72
C PRO A 36 6.48 2.70 -4.51
N GLN A 37 5.63 3.31 -5.33
CA GLN A 37 4.81 2.64 -6.32
C GLN A 37 5.29 3.14 -7.69
N VAL A 38 5.66 2.24 -8.58
CA VAL A 38 6.37 2.59 -9.80
C VAL A 38 5.59 2.13 -11.03
N PHE A 39 5.39 3.03 -11.98
CA PHE A 39 4.61 2.77 -13.18
C PHE A 39 5.29 3.41 -14.39
N ARG A 40 5.11 2.82 -15.57
CA ARG A 40 5.48 3.50 -16.80
C ARG A 40 4.62 4.75 -16.94
N THR A 41 5.23 5.83 -17.36
CA THR A 41 4.58 7.14 -17.41
C THR A 41 3.29 7.13 -18.24
N GLU A 42 3.32 6.49 -19.41
CA GLU A 42 2.15 6.41 -20.30
C GLU A 42 0.99 5.68 -19.65
N LEU A 43 1.30 4.59 -18.95
CA LEU A 43 0.30 3.79 -18.25
C LEU A 43 -0.35 4.60 -17.12
N LEU A 44 0.44 5.31 -16.35
CA LEU A 44 -0.06 6.11 -15.25
C LEU A 44 -0.93 7.26 -15.75
N LYS A 45 -0.53 7.92 -16.84
CA LYS A 45 -1.33 8.98 -17.47
C LYS A 45 -2.69 8.45 -17.92
N GLU A 46 -2.71 7.30 -18.59
CA GLU A 46 -3.93 6.66 -19.03
C GLU A 46 -4.85 6.33 -17.84
N ALA A 47 -4.26 5.83 -16.76
CA ALA A 47 -5.01 5.49 -15.56
C ALA A 47 -5.67 6.71 -14.93
N PHE A 48 -4.95 7.83 -14.84
CA PHE A 48 -5.49 9.08 -14.32
C PHE A 48 -6.60 9.63 -15.21
N GLU A 49 -6.43 9.61 -16.53
CA GLU A 49 -7.45 10.10 -17.45
C GLU A 49 -8.72 9.28 -17.39
N SER A 50 -8.59 7.96 -17.36
CA SER A 50 -9.74 7.06 -17.23
C SER A 50 -10.48 7.28 -15.92
N ALA A 51 -9.75 7.42 -14.82
CA ALA A 51 -10.33 7.67 -13.51
C ALA A 51 -11.06 9.00 -13.47
N ARG A 52 -10.48 10.05 -14.06
CA ARG A 52 -11.10 11.38 -14.11
C ARG A 52 -12.38 11.36 -14.91
N LYS A 53 -12.41 10.67 -16.06
CA LYS A 53 -13.59 10.53 -16.89
C LYS A 53 -14.76 9.89 -16.15
N ASP A 54 -14.47 8.88 -15.35
CA ASP A 54 -15.46 8.11 -14.63
C ASP A 54 -15.69 8.63 -13.20
N GLU A 55 -15.05 9.74 -12.85
CA GLU A 55 -15.10 10.34 -11.50
C GLU A 55 -14.74 9.33 -10.41
N TYR A 56 -13.75 8.49 -10.69
CA TYR A 56 -13.26 7.49 -9.76
C TYR A 56 -12.12 8.05 -8.92
N TYR A 57 -12.21 7.88 -7.61
CA TYR A 57 -11.19 8.32 -6.66
C TYR A 57 -10.59 7.10 -5.98
N GLY A 58 -9.31 6.81 -6.28
CA GLY A 58 -8.63 5.68 -5.68
C GLY A 58 -7.93 6.04 -4.38
N THR A 59 -7.52 5.02 -3.63
CA THR A 59 -6.76 5.20 -2.39
C THR A 59 -5.27 5.39 -2.64
N ASP A 60 -4.77 4.87 -3.76
CA ASP A 60 -3.39 5.04 -4.19
C ASP A 60 -3.32 4.98 -5.73
N GLU A 61 -2.15 5.24 -6.30
CA GLU A 61 -1.96 5.22 -7.75
C GLU A 61 -2.14 3.82 -8.32
N SER A 62 -1.74 2.79 -7.56
CA SER A 62 -1.90 1.41 -7.97
C SER A 62 -3.38 1.08 -8.24
N SER A 63 -4.30 1.56 -7.40
CA SER A 63 -5.72 1.30 -7.58
C SER A 63 -6.24 1.84 -8.91
N LEU A 64 -5.70 2.95 -9.40
CA LEU A 64 -6.06 3.52 -10.69
C LEU A 64 -5.60 2.65 -11.85
N VAL A 65 -4.40 2.10 -11.74
CA VAL A 65 -3.83 1.21 -12.76
C VAL A 65 -4.55 -0.13 -12.76
N GLU A 66 -4.83 -0.68 -11.58
CA GLU A 66 -5.58 -1.93 -11.43
C GLU A 66 -6.96 -1.82 -12.07
N ARG A 67 -7.60 -0.68 -11.92
CA ARG A 67 -8.92 -0.41 -12.48
C ARG A 67 -8.95 -0.55 -14.00
N LEU A 68 -7.84 -0.28 -14.68
CA LEU A 68 -7.70 -0.51 -16.13
C LEU A 68 -7.60 -2.00 -16.49
N GLY A 69 -7.49 -2.88 -15.49
CA GLY A 69 -7.26 -4.30 -15.71
C GLY A 69 -5.79 -4.63 -15.95
N TYR A 70 -4.89 -3.69 -15.67
CA TYR A 70 -3.46 -3.89 -15.87
C TYR A 70 -2.85 -4.59 -14.65
N PRO A 71 -2.03 -5.62 -14.84
CA PRO A 71 -1.40 -6.30 -13.70
C PRO A 71 -0.36 -5.42 -13.04
N VAL A 72 -0.42 -5.34 -11.70
CA VAL A 72 0.56 -4.62 -10.89
C VAL A 72 1.35 -5.66 -10.10
N ALA A 73 2.65 -5.72 -10.33
CA ALA A 73 3.51 -6.69 -9.66
C ALA A 73 3.76 -6.27 -8.21
N ILE A 74 3.90 -7.26 -7.34
CA ILE A 74 4.24 -7.03 -5.93
C ILE A 74 5.72 -7.34 -5.74
N VAL A 75 6.45 -6.36 -5.18
CA VAL A 75 7.85 -6.55 -4.78
C VAL A 75 7.87 -6.53 -3.25
N ARG A 76 8.55 -7.48 -2.65
CA ARG A 76 8.62 -7.58 -1.19
C ARG A 76 9.26 -6.32 -0.61
N GLY A 77 8.50 -5.65 0.27
CA GLY A 77 8.97 -4.48 1.01
C GLY A 77 9.58 -4.86 2.35
N SER A 78 9.59 -3.92 3.26
CA SER A 78 10.13 -4.09 4.61
C SER A 78 9.17 -3.49 5.63
N GLU A 79 9.06 -4.15 6.78
CA GLU A 79 8.31 -3.64 7.92
C GLU A 79 8.86 -2.31 8.41
N ARG A 80 10.13 -2.01 8.11
CA ARG A 80 10.79 -0.75 8.47
C ARG A 80 10.44 0.39 7.52
N ASN A 81 9.86 0.07 6.37
CA ASN A 81 9.45 1.07 5.38
C ASN A 81 8.07 1.60 5.76
N ILE A 82 8.03 2.43 6.77
CA ILE A 82 6.79 3.01 7.29
C ILE A 82 6.53 4.37 6.67
N LYS A 83 5.25 4.71 6.55
CA LYS A 83 4.82 6.04 6.16
C LYS A 83 4.50 6.82 7.44
N ILE A 84 5.19 7.91 7.67
CA ILE A 84 4.97 8.73 8.87
C ILE A 84 3.69 9.53 8.69
N THR A 85 2.64 9.13 9.40
CA THR A 85 1.32 9.77 9.33
C THR A 85 0.85 10.25 10.70
N ARG A 86 1.27 9.58 11.76
CA ARG A 86 0.86 9.85 13.13
C ARG A 86 2.09 10.08 14.01
N PRO A 87 1.94 10.75 15.18
CA PRO A 87 3.07 10.95 16.10
C PRO A 87 3.79 9.65 16.51
N THR A 88 3.04 8.55 16.69
CA THR A 88 3.63 7.25 17.01
C THR A 88 4.54 6.74 15.89
N ASP A 89 4.23 7.05 14.65
CA ASP A 89 5.06 6.67 13.51
C ASP A 89 6.41 7.39 13.55
N LEU A 90 6.42 8.64 13.98
CA LEU A 90 7.65 9.40 14.13
C LEU A 90 8.55 8.77 15.19
N THR A 91 7.98 8.34 16.31
CA THR A 91 8.71 7.65 17.36
C THR A 91 9.34 6.37 16.84
N LEU A 92 8.57 5.58 16.09
CA LEU A 92 9.04 4.33 15.49
C LEU A 92 10.14 4.59 14.47
N ALA A 93 9.99 5.63 13.64
CA ALA A 93 11.01 6.01 12.67
C ALA A 93 12.34 6.36 13.36
N ARG A 94 12.30 7.02 14.50
CA ARG A 94 13.49 7.34 15.28
C ARG A 94 14.20 6.07 15.77
N VAL A 95 13.43 5.09 16.21
CA VAL A 95 13.98 3.79 16.64
C VAL A 95 14.70 3.12 15.46
N PHE A 96 14.09 3.09 14.31
CA PHE A 96 14.67 2.48 13.11
C PHE A 96 15.97 3.18 12.70
N LEU A 97 15.98 4.52 12.74
CA LEU A 97 17.18 5.29 12.41
C LEU A 97 18.32 5.01 13.39
N GLU A 98 18.02 4.90 14.66
CA GLU A 98 19.01 4.61 15.69
C GLU A 98 19.61 3.22 15.49
N GLU A 99 18.80 2.23 15.14
CA GLU A 99 19.27 0.87 14.82
C GLU A 99 20.20 0.87 13.62
N GLU A 100 19.89 1.65 12.58
CA GLU A 100 20.75 1.76 11.40
C GLU A 100 22.10 2.40 11.74
N ARG A 101 22.09 3.42 12.60
CA ARG A 101 23.30 4.11 13.03
C ARG A 101 24.23 3.17 13.81
N THR A 102 23.66 2.34 14.68
CA THR A 102 24.45 1.41 15.49
C THR A 102 24.92 0.20 14.68
N ALA A 103 24.26 -0.12 13.58
CA ALA A 103 24.66 -1.23 12.70
C ALA A 103 25.86 -0.88 11.81
N GLN A 104 26.19 0.41 11.69
CA GLN A 104 27.34 0.88 10.93
C GLN A 104 28.60 0.90 11.83
#